data_a17e305286d08547a47006760bd4eff7
#
_entry.id   a17e305286d08547a47006760bd4eff7
#
_cell.length_a   1.000
_cell.length_b   1.000
_cell.length_c   1.000
_cell.angle_alpha   90.00
_cell.angle_beta   90.00
_cell.angle_gamma   90.00
#
_symmetry.space_group_name_H-M   'P 1'
#
loop_
_entity.id
_entity.type
_entity.pdbx_description
1 polymer ?
#
loop_
_entity_poly.entity_id
_entity_poly.type
_entity_poly.pdbx_seq_one_letter_code
_entity_poly.pdbx_strand_id
1 'polypeptide(L)'
;DTIVVRAVNDAGGDDVTINAIAVDMSGKQRAIETVSVTAVADAKDVMSIVATEVGPHEMLLLTWTTANEATRKEIFAPQAYKTYDLLPPKLSHEVTDSDGAYTLAISADSLALFVAVEADAPGRFSDNAITIYPGAPAVITFTPTDPNAAPNFILRDLYSATYA
;
A
#
# COMPACT_ATOMS: atom_id res chain seq x y z
N ASP A 1 13.15 -20.80 7.60
CA ASP A 1 12.14 -19.86 8.12
C ASP A 1 11.00 -19.74 7.12
N THR A 2 9.76 -19.55 7.63
CA THR A 2 8.53 -19.49 6.85
C THR A 2 7.75 -18.23 7.22
N ILE A 3 7.25 -17.52 6.22
CA ILE A 3 6.31 -16.41 6.38
C ILE A 3 4.91 -17.01 6.27
N VAL A 4 4.08 -16.83 7.30
CA VAL A 4 2.71 -17.33 7.33
C VAL A 4 1.75 -16.16 7.11
N VAL A 5 0.91 -16.29 6.09
CA VAL A 5 -0.18 -15.35 5.83
C VAL A 5 -1.44 -15.89 6.49
N ARG A 6 -2.04 -15.08 7.34
CA ARG A 6 -3.24 -15.45 8.11
C ARG A 6 -4.39 -14.53 7.75
N ALA A 7 -5.49 -15.11 7.30
CA ALA A 7 -6.73 -14.38 7.11
C ALA A 7 -7.56 -14.39 8.39
N VAL A 8 -8.12 -13.22 8.72
CA VAL A 8 -9.07 -13.03 9.83
C VAL A 8 -10.28 -12.31 9.29
N ASN A 9 -11.48 -12.85 9.54
CA ASN A 9 -12.73 -12.23 9.13
C ASN A 9 -13.75 -12.29 10.27
N ASP A 10 -14.12 -11.16 10.83
CA ASP A 10 -15.07 -11.06 11.93
C ASP A 10 -16.53 -11.22 11.49
N ALA A 11 -16.81 -11.05 10.20
CA ALA A 11 -18.18 -11.09 9.65
C ALA A 11 -18.56 -12.44 9.03
N GLY A 12 -17.62 -13.36 8.83
CA GLY A 12 -17.82 -14.68 8.22
C GLY A 12 -17.95 -14.68 6.69
N GLY A 13 -17.61 -15.81 6.09
CA GLY A 13 -18.07 -16.28 4.78
C GLY A 13 -17.77 -15.51 3.50
N ASP A 14 -16.72 -14.67 3.42
CA ASP A 14 -16.34 -14.03 2.17
C ASP A 14 -15.31 -14.85 1.38
N ASP A 15 -15.49 -14.95 0.08
CA ASP A 15 -14.46 -15.47 -0.81
C ASP A 15 -13.39 -14.40 -1.06
N VAL A 16 -12.15 -14.77 -0.83
CA VAL A 16 -10.99 -13.89 -0.91
C VAL A 16 -9.93 -14.51 -1.81
N THR A 17 -9.47 -13.75 -2.80
CA THR A 17 -8.28 -14.12 -3.59
C THR A 17 -7.10 -13.30 -3.09
N ILE A 18 -6.03 -13.98 -2.68
CA ILE A 18 -4.82 -13.39 -2.13
C ILE A 18 -3.66 -13.67 -3.08
N ASN A 19 -2.93 -12.62 -3.46
CA ASN A 19 -1.71 -12.74 -4.25
C ASN A 19 -0.51 -12.32 -3.39
N ALA A 20 0.51 -13.16 -3.37
CA ALA A 20 1.82 -12.89 -2.80
C ALA A 20 2.79 -12.55 -3.94
N ILE A 21 3.43 -11.39 -3.84
CA ILE A 21 4.27 -10.81 -4.88
C ILE A 21 5.56 -10.34 -4.21
N ALA A 22 6.73 -10.74 -4.71
CA ALA A 22 7.98 -10.11 -4.34
C ALA A 22 8.13 -8.80 -5.13
N VAL A 23 8.49 -7.72 -4.46
CA VAL A 23 8.73 -6.42 -5.07
C VAL A 23 10.10 -5.89 -4.66
N ASP A 24 10.92 -5.51 -5.64
CA ASP A 24 12.23 -4.90 -5.39
C ASP A 24 12.12 -3.37 -5.20
N MET A 25 13.22 -2.73 -4.87
CA MET A 25 13.25 -1.28 -4.61
C MET A 25 12.94 -0.43 -5.85
N SER A 26 13.08 -0.97 -7.06
CA SER A 26 12.64 -0.30 -8.29
C SER A 26 11.13 -0.42 -8.54
N GLY A 27 10.43 -1.22 -7.73
CA GLY A 27 9.02 -1.53 -7.91
C GLY A 27 8.74 -2.66 -8.90
N LYS A 28 9.79 -3.37 -9.38
CA LYS A 28 9.63 -4.54 -10.23
C LYS A 28 9.06 -5.69 -9.42
N GLN A 29 8.03 -6.31 -9.97
CA GLN A 29 7.24 -7.35 -9.31
C GLN A 29 7.56 -8.73 -9.87
N ARG A 30 7.50 -9.74 -8.99
CA ARG A 30 7.60 -11.15 -9.30
C ARG A 30 6.57 -11.93 -8.50
N ALA A 31 5.65 -12.62 -9.17
CA ALA A 31 4.65 -13.45 -8.51
C ALA A 31 5.33 -14.58 -7.71
N ILE A 32 4.84 -14.84 -6.52
CA ILE A 32 5.24 -15.96 -5.66
C ILE A 32 4.09 -16.97 -5.65
N GLU A 33 2.93 -16.62 -5.13
CA GLU A 33 1.81 -17.52 -4.96
C GLU A 33 0.48 -16.77 -5.09
N THR A 34 -0.56 -17.47 -5.52
CA THR A 34 -1.95 -16.99 -5.49
C THR A 34 -2.82 -18.07 -4.87
N VAL A 35 -3.64 -17.70 -3.92
CA VAL A 35 -4.60 -18.60 -3.25
C VAL A 35 -5.98 -17.97 -3.22
N SER A 36 -7.01 -18.79 -3.44
CA SER A 36 -8.41 -18.40 -3.24
C SER A 36 -8.98 -19.22 -2.08
N VAL A 37 -9.53 -18.54 -1.11
CA VAL A 37 -10.08 -19.14 0.12
C VAL A 37 -11.38 -18.48 0.48
N THR A 38 -12.26 -19.26 1.13
CA THR A 38 -13.40 -18.67 1.84
C THR A 38 -12.93 -18.33 3.25
N ALA A 39 -12.91 -17.03 3.58
CA ALA A 39 -12.55 -16.54 4.90
C ALA A 39 -13.72 -16.80 5.85
N VAL A 40 -13.49 -17.62 6.87
CA VAL A 40 -14.47 -17.95 7.92
C VAL A 40 -14.24 -17.07 9.15
N ALA A 41 -15.19 -17.09 10.08
CA ALA A 41 -15.19 -16.23 11.28
C ALA A 41 -13.97 -16.40 12.22
N ASP A 42 -13.11 -17.37 11.98
CA ASP A 42 -11.88 -17.61 12.77
C ASP A 42 -10.63 -17.28 11.97
N ALA A 43 -9.54 -16.99 12.68
CA ALA A 43 -8.23 -16.81 12.08
C ALA A 43 -7.74 -18.12 11.45
N LYS A 44 -7.37 -18.09 10.17
CA LYS A 44 -6.90 -19.26 9.42
C LYS A 44 -5.59 -18.94 8.67
N ASP A 45 -4.63 -19.86 8.78
CA ASP A 45 -3.43 -19.80 7.94
C ASP A 45 -3.82 -20.18 6.51
N VAL A 46 -3.62 -19.27 5.57
CA VAL A 46 -4.10 -19.39 4.19
C VAL A 46 -2.97 -19.58 3.18
N MET A 47 -1.75 -19.17 3.56
CA MET A 47 -0.56 -19.31 2.70
C MET A 47 0.68 -19.44 3.57
N SER A 48 1.66 -20.21 3.11
CA SER A 48 2.98 -20.39 3.76
C SER A 48 4.07 -20.23 2.73
N ILE A 49 4.84 -19.15 2.82
CA ILE A 49 5.89 -18.79 1.88
C ILE A 49 7.25 -19.10 2.54
N VAL A 50 8.10 -19.84 1.85
CA VAL A 50 9.48 -20.03 2.34
C VAL A 50 10.21 -18.69 2.29
N ALA A 51 10.80 -18.26 3.40
CA ALA A 51 11.37 -16.90 3.53
C ALA A 51 12.44 -16.60 2.47
N THR A 52 13.14 -17.62 1.95
CA THR A 52 14.12 -17.46 0.87
C THR A 52 13.50 -17.23 -0.53
N GLU A 53 12.18 -17.38 -0.66
CA GLU A 53 11.48 -17.01 -1.89
C GLU A 53 11.34 -15.51 -2.04
N VAL A 54 11.47 -14.76 -0.95
CA VAL A 54 11.61 -13.30 -0.98
C VAL A 54 13.11 -12.98 -0.94
N GLY A 55 13.62 -12.38 -2.00
CA GLY A 55 15.04 -12.05 -2.12
C GLY A 55 15.51 -11.05 -1.05
N PRO A 56 16.82 -10.94 -0.80
CA PRO A 56 17.37 -10.08 0.25
C PRO A 56 17.11 -8.58 0.03
N HIS A 57 16.80 -8.18 -1.20
CA HIS A 57 16.47 -6.81 -1.60
C HIS A 57 15.02 -6.70 -2.11
N GLU A 58 14.17 -7.65 -1.73
CA GLU A 58 12.74 -7.65 -2.07
C GLU A 58 11.90 -7.58 -0.80
N MET A 59 10.73 -6.99 -0.90
CA MET A 59 9.66 -7.04 0.11
C MET A 59 8.52 -7.91 -0.40
N LEU A 60 7.71 -8.43 0.51
CA LEU A 60 6.52 -9.19 0.18
C LEU A 60 5.34 -8.23 0.11
N LEU A 61 4.77 -8.06 -1.06
CA LEU A 61 3.52 -7.36 -1.27
C LEU A 61 2.39 -8.40 -1.30
N LEU A 62 1.47 -8.26 -0.39
CA LEU A 62 0.22 -9.00 -0.38
C LEU A 62 -0.89 -8.11 -0.96
N THR A 63 -1.61 -8.61 -1.94
CA THR A 63 -2.85 -7.98 -2.39
C THR A 63 -4.00 -8.97 -2.24
N TRP A 64 -5.16 -8.51 -1.82
CA TRP A 64 -6.33 -9.37 -1.75
C TRP A 64 -7.58 -8.66 -2.24
N THR A 65 -8.43 -9.44 -2.88
CA THR A 65 -9.71 -8.98 -3.42
C THR A 65 -10.82 -9.80 -2.79
N THR A 66 -11.83 -9.14 -2.28
CA THR A 66 -13.02 -9.74 -1.69
C THR A 66 -14.14 -9.87 -2.73
N ALA A 67 -15.20 -10.59 -2.40
CA ALA A 67 -16.35 -10.82 -3.29
C ALA A 67 -17.03 -9.53 -3.80
N ASN A 68 -16.90 -8.42 -3.06
CA ASN A 68 -17.40 -7.10 -3.47
C ASN A 68 -16.39 -6.30 -4.34
N GLU A 69 -15.37 -6.98 -4.87
CA GLU A 69 -14.31 -6.44 -5.73
C GLU A 69 -13.42 -5.36 -5.08
N ALA A 70 -13.53 -5.13 -3.78
CA ALA A 70 -12.62 -4.25 -3.07
C ALA A 70 -11.23 -4.88 -3.00
N THR A 71 -10.24 -4.24 -3.61
CA THR A 71 -8.83 -4.66 -3.53
C THR A 71 -8.12 -3.92 -2.41
N ARG A 72 -7.41 -4.67 -1.59
CA ARG A 72 -6.55 -4.17 -0.50
C ARG A 72 -5.12 -4.63 -0.73
N LYS A 73 -4.18 -3.96 -0.09
CA LYS A 73 -2.76 -4.32 -0.16
C LYS A 73 -2.07 -4.07 1.17
N GLU A 74 -1.05 -4.87 1.43
CA GLU A 74 -0.15 -4.74 2.57
C GLU A 74 1.27 -5.06 2.12
N ILE A 75 2.27 -4.39 2.69
CA ILE A 75 3.66 -4.70 2.44
C ILE A 75 4.33 -5.22 3.71
N PHE A 76 5.04 -6.32 3.57
CA PHE A 76 5.81 -6.92 4.65
C PHE A 76 7.29 -6.91 4.29
N ALA A 77 8.10 -6.37 5.20
CA ALA A 77 9.55 -6.37 5.08
C ALA A 77 10.13 -7.54 5.89
N PRO A 78 10.65 -8.60 5.24
CA PRO A 78 11.28 -9.72 5.94
C PRO A 78 12.51 -9.31 6.75
N GLN A 79 13.13 -8.18 6.42
CA GLN A 79 14.29 -7.61 7.08
C GLN A 79 13.98 -6.21 7.62
N ALA A 80 14.89 -5.67 8.44
CA ALA A 80 14.76 -4.30 8.92
C ALA A 80 14.84 -3.29 7.74
N TYR A 81 14.01 -2.26 7.74
CA TYR A 81 13.94 -1.28 6.64
C TYR A 81 15.31 -0.65 6.30
N LYS A 82 16.16 -0.45 7.28
CA LYS A 82 17.52 0.10 7.09
C LYS A 82 18.47 -0.79 6.26
N THR A 83 18.10 -2.03 5.99
CA THR A 83 18.92 -2.96 5.19
C THR A 83 18.55 -2.97 3.72
N TYR A 84 17.47 -2.28 3.35
CA TYR A 84 17.08 -2.12 1.96
C TYR A 84 17.72 -0.88 1.36
N ASP A 85 18.25 -1.02 0.16
CA ASP A 85 18.78 0.08 -0.65
C ASP A 85 17.62 0.84 -1.30
N LEU A 86 16.86 1.59 -0.49
CA LEU A 86 15.72 2.37 -0.98
C LEU A 86 16.17 3.35 -2.07
N LEU A 87 15.41 3.42 -3.14
CA LEU A 87 15.64 4.41 -4.20
C LEU A 87 14.83 5.68 -3.91
N PRO A 88 15.33 6.87 -4.34
CA PRO A 88 14.57 8.11 -4.23
C PRO A 88 13.37 8.06 -5.18
N PRO A 89 12.13 7.85 -4.69
CA PRO A 89 10.97 7.81 -5.56
C PRO A 89 10.65 9.22 -6.04
N LYS A 90 10.40 9.36 -7.35
CA LYS A 90 9.86 10.61 -7.90
C LYS A 90 8.35 10.56 -7.71
N LEU A 91 7.91 11.04 -6.57
CA LEU A 91 6.49 11.18 -6.29
C LEU A 91 5.89 12.29 -7.13
N SER A 92 4.74 12.03 -7.72
CA SER A 92 3.91 13.02 -8.40
C SER A 92 2.45 12.84 -7.99
N HIS A 93 1.67 13.92 -8.05
CA HIS A 93 0.24 13.84 -7.78
C HIS A 93 -0.54 14.79 -8.69
N GLU A 94 -1.75 14.37 -9.01
CA GLU A 94 -2.75 15.19 -9.67
C GLU A 94 -3.90 15.42 -8.68
N VAL A 95 -4.39 16.64 -8.61
CA VAL A 95 -5.48 17.03 -7.72
C VAL A 95 -6.71 17.38 -8.53
N THR A 96 -7.84 16.80 -8.18
CA THR A 96 -9.15 17.15 -8.73
C THR A 96 -10.05 17.62 -7.59
N ASP A 97 -10.61 18.81 -7.73
CA ASP A 97 -11.64 19.34 -6.82
C ASP A 97 -13.03 18.87 -7.31
N SER A 98 -13.83 18.35 -6.40
CA SER A 98 -15.22 17.96 -6.65
C SER A 98 -16.05 18.24 -5.41
N ASP A 99 -16.92 19.25 -5.51
CA ASP A 99 -17.90 19.62 -4.49
C ASP A 99 -17.27 19.86 -3.08
N GLY A 100 -16.10 20.48 -3.05
CA GLY A 100 -15.37 20.81 -1.81
C GLY A 100 -14.61 19.64 -1.19
N ALA A 101 -14.47 18.54 -1.91
CA ALA A 101 -13.54 17.46 -1.60
C ALA A 101 -12.46 17.38 -2.68
N TYR A 102 -11.23 17.06 -2.27
CA TYR A 102 -10.07 16.96 -3.15
C TYR A 102 -9.68 15.49 -3.32
N THR A 103 -9.63 15.03 -4.57
CA THR A 103 -9.12 13.70 -4.91
C THR A 103 -7.69 13.84 -5.41
N LEU A 104 -6.77 13.12 -4.79
CA LEU A 104 -5.35 13.07 -5.16
C LEU A 104 -5.06 11.71 -5.79
N ALA A 105 -4.64 11.72 -7.05
CA ALA A 105 -4.07 10.55 -7.73
C ALA A 105 -2.55 10.64 -7.62
N ILE A 106 -1.93 9.73 -6.86
CA ILE A 106 -0.51 9.77 -6.51
C ILE A 106 0.22 8.63 -7.20
N SER A 107 1.34 8.92 -7.83
CA SER A 107 2.20 7.93 -8.52
C SER A 107 3.66 8.08 -8.14
N ALA A 108 4.43 7.00 -8.36
CA ALA A 108 5.86 6.93 -8.12
C ALA A 108 6.56 6.17 -9.25
N ASP A 109 7.84 6.45 -9.51
CA ASP A 109 8.67 5.76 -10.49
C ASP A 109 9.51 4.61 -9.91
N SER A 110 9.50 4.45 -8.59
CA SER A 110 10.08 3.33 -7.85
C SER A 110 9.21 2.99 -6.63
N LEU A 111 9.60 2.01 -5.82
CA LEU A 111 8.88 1.65 -4.61
C LEU A 111 8.97 2.79 -3.59
N ALA A 112 7.85 3.40 -3.28
CA ALA A 112 7.69 4.44 -2.27
C ALA A 112 6.92 3.89 -1.06
N LEU A 113 7.56 3.89 0.11
CA LEU A 113 7.01 3.34 1.34
C LEU A 113 6.47 4.45 2.24
N PHE A 114 5.32 4.19 2.87
CA PHE A 114 4.70 5.08 3.83
C PHE A 114 4.52 6.51 3.30
N VAL A 115 4.06 6.62 2.05
CA VAL A 115 3.79 7.92 1.43
C VAL A 115 2.71 8.61 2.25
N ALA A 116 3.12 9.67 2.93
CA ALA A 116 2.25 10.52 3.71
C ALA A 116 1.90 11.77 2.90
N VAL A 117 0.64 12.16 2.95
CA VAL A 117 0.14 13.42 2.38
C VAL A 117 -0.18 14.38 3.50
N GLU A 118 0.36 15.58 3.40
CA GLU A 118 0.09 16.70 4.29
C GLU A 118 -0.70 17.77 3.52
N ALA A 119 -1.63 18.42 4.18
CA ALA A 119 -2.37 19.58 3.67
C ALA A 119 -2.09 20.80 4.57
N ASP A 120 -2.01 21.97 3.98
CA ASP A 120 -1.87 23.23 4.73
C ASP A 120 -3.20 23.77 5.29
N ALA A 121 -4.28 23.02 5.15
CA ALA A 121 -5.60 23.31 5.70
C ALA A 121 -6.08 22.16 6.61
N PRO A 122 -6.84 22.44 7.67
CA PRO A 122 -7.46 21.40 8.50
C PRO A 122 -8.46 20.57 7.70
N GLY A 123 -8.43 19.24 7.88
CA GLY A 123 -9.32 18.32 7.16
C GLY A 123 -9.03 16.86 7.47
N ARG A 124 -9.63 15.97 6.69
CA ARG A 124 -9.52 14.53 6.86
C ARG A 124 -9.15 13.86 5.53
N PHE A 125 -8.14 13.02 5.57
CA PHE A 125 -7.79 12.10 4.49
C PHE A 125 -8.55 10.78 4.61
N SER A 126 -8.91 10.17 3.48
CA SER A 126 -9.51 8.83 3.43
C SER A 126 -8.51 7.75 3.81
N ASP A 127 -7.22 7.95 3.49
CA ASP A 127 -6.09 7.08 3.80
C ASP A 127 -4.81 7.90 3.89
N ASN A 128 -3.76 7.34 4.50
CA ASN A 128 -2.45 7.97 4.57
C ASN A 128 -1.36 6.94 4.88
N ALA A 129 -0.08 7.31 4.76
CA ALA A 129 1.06 6.40 4.94
C ALA A 129 1.00 5.16 4.04
N ILE A 130 0.62 5.36 2.78
CA ILE A 130 0.37 4.31 1.80
C ILE A 130 1.65 3.86 1.08
N THR A 131 1.64 2.63 0.55
CA THR A 131 2.71 2.13 -0.33
C THR A 131 2.31 2.33 -1.79
N ILE A 132 3.22 2.91 -2.58
CA ILE A 132 3.04 3.17 -4.02
C ILE A 132 4.22 2.56 -4.78
N TYR A 133 3.95 2.04 -5.97
CA TYR A 133 4.97 1.49 -6.87
C TYR A 133 4.57 1.73 -8.33
N PRO A 134 5.50 1.64 -9.29
CA PRO A 134 5.23 1.91 -10.70
C PRO A 134 4.05 1.09 -11.24
N GLY A 135 3.15 1.75 -11.95
CA GLY A 135 1.95 1.13 -12.53
C GLY A 135 0.79 0.90 -11.56
N ALA A 136 0.94 1.25 -10.27
CA ALA A 136 -0.12 1.13 -9.26
C ALA A 136 -0.30 2.43 -8.48
N PRO A 137 -0.85 3.48 -9.11
CA PRO A 137 -1.12 4.74 -8.44
C PRO A 137 -2.11 4.54 -7.29
N ALA A 138 -2.00 5.39 -6.28
CA ALA A 138 -2.97 5.45 -5.20
C ALA A 138 -3.90 6.64 -5.39
N VAL A 139 -5.16 6.45 -5.00
CA VAL A 139 -6.16 7.52 -4.99
C VAL A 139 -6.62 7.72 -3.56
N ILE A 140 -6.45 8.92 -3.04
CA ILE A 140 -6.93 9.31 -1.72
C ILE A 140 -7.79 10.57 -1.83
N THR A 141 -8.72 10.72 -0.90
CA THR A 141 -9.59 11.89 -0.84
C THR A 141 -9.26 12.70 0.40
N PHE A 142 -9.20 14.00 0.26
CA PHE A 142 -9.12 14.96 1.35
C PHE A 142 -10.41 15.76 1.44
N THR A 143 -11.01 15.78 2.62
CA THR A 143 -12.18 16.61 2.91
C THR A 143 -11.76 17.70 3.88
N PRO A 144 -11.68 18.97 3.46
CA PRO A 144 -11.33 20.06 4.34
C PRO A 144 -12.46 20.34 5.34
N THR A 145 -12.10 20.88 6.51
CA THR A 145 -13.08 21.31 7.52
C THR A 145 -13.86 22.55 7.05
N ASP A 146 -13.19 23.48 6.36
CA ASP A 146 -13.82 24.61 5.68
C ASP A 146 -14.01 24.25 4.20
N PRO A 147 -15.24 24.14 3.68
CA PRO A 147 -15.50 23.79 2.29
C PRO A 147 -14.98 24.83 1.27
N ASN A 148 -14.61 26.04 1.73
CA ASN A 148 -14.00 27.06 0.87
C ASN A 148 -12.47 27.06 0.92
N ALA A 149 -11.84 26.17 1.68
CA ALA A 149 -10.40 26.07 1.73
C ALA A 149 -9.85 25.59 0.38
N ALA A 150 -8.73 26.17 -0.05
CA ALA A 150 -7.98 25.74 -1.23
C ALA A 150 -6.60 25.20 -0.78
N PRO A 151 -6.52 23.94 -0.30
CA PRO A 151 -5.32 23.40 0.29
C PRO A 151 -4.22 23.14 -0.74
N ASN A 152 -2.97 23.34 -0.30
CA ASN A 152 -1.80 22.80 -0.97
C ASN A 152 -1.41 21.48 -0.32
N PHE A 153 -0.92 20.53 -1.14
CA PHE A 153 -0.54 19.20 -0.68
C PHE A 153 0.96 18.98 -0.82
N ILE A 154 1.55 18.35 0.18
CA ILE A 154 2.96 17.96 0.21
C ILE A 154 3.01 16.45 0.41
N LEU A 155 3.86 15.78 -0.38
CA LEU A 155 4.12 14.35 -0.26
C LEU A 155 5.45 14.12 0.44
N ARG A 156 5.47 13.16 1.36
CA ARG A 156 6.68 12.63 2.01
C ARG A 156 6.63 11.11 1.98
N ASP A 157 7.77 10.47 1.98
CA ASP A 157 7.91 9.02 2.04
C ASP A 157 9.05 8.62 2.98
N LEU A 158 9.23 7.31 3.18
CA LEU A 158 10.30 6.81 4.05
C LEU A 158 11.68 7.25 3.57
N TYR A 159 11.93 7.27 2.25
CA TYR A 159 13.22 7.69 1.71
C TYR A 159 13.51 9.14 2.07
N SER A 160 12.60 10.06 1.73
CA SER A 160 12.76 11.50 2.00
C SER A 160 12.85 11.81 3.49
N ALA A 161 12.17 11.03 4.35
CA ALA A 161 12.26 11.19 5.81
C ALA A 161 13.60 10.69 6.39
N THR A 162 14.33 9.83 5.66
CA THR A 162 15.55 9.19 6.17
C THR A 162 16.82 9.77 5.59
N TYR A 163 16.80 10.19 4.30
CA TYR A 163 17.99 10.57 3.54
C TYR A 163 17.95 12.02 3.00
N ALA A 164 16.91 12.79 3.31
CA ALA A 164 16.77 14.19 2.87
C ALA A 164 17.41 15.16 3.86
#